data_3a82ade027e291a9a253b1f418463026
#
_entry.id   3a82ade027e291a9a253b1f418463026
#
_cell.length_a   1.000
_cell.length_b   1.000
_cell.length_c   1.000
_cell.angle_alpha   90.00
_cell.angle_beta   90.00
_cell.angle_gamma   90.00
#
_symmetry.space_group_name_H-M   'P 1'
#
loop_
_entity.id
_entity.type
_entity.pdbx_description
1 polymer ?
#
loop_
_entity_poly.entity_id
_entity_poly.type
_entity_poly.pdbx_seq_one_letter_code
_entity_poly.pdbx_strand_id
1 'polypeptide(L)'
;MYPWWRLFSRLFAPLRRYKRIIEEDLAPLWQNADVAVKGVNTAFGWTVQGGRITEHELEQIRTGYDGAAGEALRVLVVHHHLAELIALAGHDLARGAEKAFETAQQAGVKLILCGHLHIAHIAPVGLHPGDGIIVATAGTCTSNRGRGKDKAVNHFNLISVEATDLHIEERVYLPEESRFEPVAEHRFER
;
A
#
# COMPACT_ATOMS: atom_id res chain seq x y z
N MET A 1 7.01 -15.08 1.44
CA MET A 1 8.49 -14.92 1.57
C MET A 1 9.12 -16.30 1.68
N TYR A 2 10.29 -16.54 1.08
CA TYR A 2 10.96 -17.85 1.23
C TYR A 2 11.59 -17.95 2.61
N PRO A 3 11.54 -19.13 3.27
CA PRO A 3 12.27 -19.37 4.50
C PRO A 3 13.78 -19.13 4.32
N TRP A 4 14.47 -18.74 5.38
CA TRP A 4 15.90 -18.41 5.35
C TRP A 4 16.80 -19.54 4.80
N TRP A 5 16.40 -20.80 4.94
CA TRP A 5 17.12 -21.97 4.39
C TRP A 5 16.96 -22.16 2.87
N ARG A 6 16.14 -21.35 2.19
CA ARG A 6 16.03 -21.33 0.73
C ARG A 6 16.72 -20.11 0.13
N LEU A 7 17.95 -19.85 0.57
CA LEU A 7 18.74 -18.67 0.20
C LEU A 7 18.85 -18.48 -1.32
N PHE A 8 19.14 -19.56 -2.07
CA PHE A 8 19.22 -19.51 -3.54
C PHE A 8 17.92 -19.04 -4.20
N SER A 9 16.78 -19.58 -3.77
CA SER A 9 15.48 -19.16 -4.31
C SER A 9 15.15 -17.71 -3.95
N ARG A 10 15.58 -17.24 -2.78
CA ARG A 10 15.40 -15.88 -2.33
C ARG A 10 16.25 -14.89 -3.11
N LEU A 11 17.49 -15.24 -3.41
CA LEU A 11 18.44 -14.35 -4.09
C LEU A 11 18.22 -14.29 -5.59
N PHE A 12 17.98 -15.45 -6.24
CA PHE A 12 17.95 -15.55 -7.69
C PHE A 12 16.53 -15.60 -8.29
N ALA A 13 15.51 -15.93 -7.51
CA ALA A 13 14.13 -15.98 -8.01
C ALA A 13 13.10 -15.63 -6.89
N PRO A 14 13.21 -14.44 -6.25
CA PRO A 14 12.44 -14.11 -5.03
C PRO A 14 10.93 -14.11 -5.25
N LEU A 15 10.45 -13.77 -6.44
CA LEU A 15 9.03 -13.64 -6.77
C LEU A 15 8.49 -14.76 -7.68
N ARG A 16 9.31 -15.80 -7.96
CA ARG A 16 8.92 -16.89 -8.89
C ARG A 16 7.59 -17.56 -8.51
N ARG A 17 7.35 -17.81 -7.21
CA ARG A 17 6.10 -18.41 -6.74
C ARG A 17 4.92 -17.46 -6.90
N TYR A 18 5.10 -16.19 -6.57
CA TYR A 18 4.09 -15.17 -6.75
C TYR A 18 3.68 -15.08 -8.22
N LYS A 19 4.66 -14.89 -9.11
CA LYS A 19 4.42 -14.81 -10.56
C LYS A 19 3.69 -16.02 -11.12
N ARG A 20 3.97 -17.22 -10.61
CA ARG A 20 3.33 -18.45 -11.11
C ARG A 20 1.90 -18.65 -10.62
N ILE A 21 1.55 -18.13 -9.43
CA ILE A 21 0.30 -18.49 -8.73
C ILE A 21 -0.68 -17.32 -8.67
N ILE A 22 -0.17 -16.10 -8.56
CA ILE A 22 -0.98 -14.90 -8.32
C ILE A 22 -1.04 -14.06 -9.60
N GLU A 23 0.07 -13.43 -10.00
CA GLU A 23 0.12 -12.51 -11.12
C GLU A 23 1.54 -12.42 -11.67
N GLU A 24 1.68 -12.54 -12.98
CA GLU A 24 2.97 -12.44 -13.66
C GLU A 24 3.47 -11.00 -13.72
N ASP A 25 2.58 -10.05 -13.97
CA ASP A 25 2.87 -8.63 -13.91
C ASP A 25 3.01 -8.18 -12.44
N LEU A 26 4.16 -7.63 -12.10
CA LEU A 26 4.46 -7.12 -10.77
C LEU A 26 4.10 -5.64 -10.59
N ALA A 27 3.61 -5.00 -11.65
CA ALA A 27 3.20 -3.61 -11.67
C ALA A 27 1.85 -3.42 -12.41
N PRO A 28 0.81 -4.20 -12.05
CA PRO A 28 -0.46 -4.17 -12.75
C PRO A 28 -1.12 -2.79 -12.65
N LEU A 29 -1.86 -2.43 -13.70
CA LEU A 29 -2.78 -1.30 -13.71
C LEU A 29 -4.20 -1.83 -13.85
N TRP A 30 -5.07 -1.40 -12.95
CA TRP A 30 -6.51 -1.54 -13.07
C TRP A 30 -7.16 -0.17 -13.08
N GLN A 31 -8.11 0.08 -13.99
CA GLN A 31 -8.78 1.37 -14.08
C GLN A 31 -10.21 1.28 -14.61
N ASN A 32 -11.02 2.25 -14.22
CA ASN A 32 -12.33 2.56 -14.78
C ASN A 32 -12.47 4.09 -14.93
N ALA A 33 -13.69 4.60 -15.10
CA ALA A 33 -13.94 6.03 -15.23
C ALA A 33 -13.59 6.83 -13.95
N ASP A 34 -13.70 6.21 -12.78
CA ASP A 34 -13.62 6.90 -11.47
C ASP A 34 -12.29 6.68 -10.76
N VAL A 35 -11.60 5.57 -11.02
CA VAL A 35 -10.41 5.14 -10.27
C VAL A 35 -9.38 4.51 -11.19
N ALA A 36 -8.11 4.84 -10.98
CA ALA A 36 -6.96 4.19 -11.57
C ALA A 36 -6.02 3.68 -10.47
N VAL A 37 -5.84 2.36 -10.37
CA VAL A 37 -5.06 1.69 -9.33
C VAL A 37 -3.81 1.09 -9.95
N LYS A 38 -2.63 1.63 -9.59
CA LYS A 38 -1.32 1.16 -10.04
C LYS A 38 -0.61 0.40 -8.93
N GLY A 39 -0.29 -0.87 -9.17
CA GLY A 39 0.61 -1.63 -8.32
C GLY A 39 2.07 -1.37 -8.69
N VAL A 40 2.96 -1.29 -7.69
CA VAL A 40 4.41 -1.21 -7.90
C VAL A 40 5.12 -2.13 -6.90
N ASN A 41 6.01 -2.96 -7.43
CA ASN A 41 6.74 -3.92 -6.61
C ASN A 41 7.86 -3.25 -5.83
N THR A 42 7.79 -3.31 -4.51
CA THR A 42 8.85 -2.82 -3.61
C THR A 42 9.65 -3.94 -2.96
N ALA A 43 9.31 -5.22 -3.25
CA ALA A 43 10.00 -6.36 -2.67
C ALA A 43 11.28 -6.68 -3.46
N PHE A 44 12.41 -6.74 -2.77
CA PHE A 44 13.71 -7.01 -3.34
C PHE A 44 14.38 -8.18 -2.61
N GLY A 45 14.85 -9.17 -3.35
CA GLY A 45 15.38 -10.43 -2.78
C GLY A 45 16.62 -10.28 -1.90
N TRP A 46 17.38 -9.22 -2.11
CA TRP A 46 18.64 -8.94 -1.38
C TRP A 46 18.43 -8.08 -0.12
N THR A 47 17.22 -7.58 0.13
CA THR A 47 16.90 -6.88 1.37
C THR A 47 16.39 -7.86 2.41
N VAL A 48 16.92 -7.81 3.63
CA VAL A 48 16.46 -8.66 4.74
C VAL A 48 15.16 -8.09 5.32
N GLN A 49 15.13 -6.78 5.48
CA GLN A 49 13.97 -5.99 5.92
C GLN A 49 13.91 -4.72 5.06
N GLY A 50 12.73 -4.15 4.92
CA GLY A 50 12.50 -3.00 4.07
C GLY A 50 12.44 -3.32 2.59
N GLY A 51 11.84 -2.40 1.83
CA GLY A 51 11.71 -2.47 0.39
C GLY A 51 12.80 -1.66 -0.33
N ARG A 52 12.72 -1.68 -1.65
CA ARG A 52 13.53 -0.82 -2.50
C ARG A 52 12.73 -0.35 -3.70
N ILE A 53 12.93 0.90 -4.07
CA ILE A 53 12.43 1.51 -5.30
C ILE A 53 13.64 2.00 -6.09
N THR A 54 13.71 1.63 -7.35
CA THR A 54 14.74 2.03 -8.30
C THR A 54 14.15 2.98 -9.34
N GLU A 55 14.97 3.50 -10.26
CA GLU A 55 14.46 4.32 -11.38
C GLU A 55 13.41 3.58 -12.23
N HIS A 56 13.49 2.26 -12.31
CA HIS A 56 12.48 1.47 -13.02
C HIS A 56 11.10 1.59 -12.36
N GLU A 57 11.01 1.42 -11.03
CA GLU A 57 9.75 1.57 -10.30
C GLU A 57 9.27 3.03 -10.28
N LEU A 58 10.19 4.00 -10.23
CA LEU A 58 9.83 5.42 -10.35
C LEU A 58 9.19 5.73 -11.71
N GLU A 59 9.74 5.18 -12.78
CA GLU A 59 9.15 5.33 -14.11
C GLU A 59 7.76 4.67 -14.19
N GLN A 60 7.58 3.51 -13.57
CA GLN A 60 6.27 2.86 -13.46
C GLN A 60 5.23 3.70 -12.69
N ILE A 61 5.66 4.48 -11.70
CA ILE A 61 4.77 5.43 -11.00
C ILE A 61 4.45 6.60 -11.92
N ARG A 62 5.46 7.16 -12.60
CA ARG A 62 5.36 8.35 -13.45
C ARG A 62 4.40 8.14 -14.62
N THR A 63 4.53 7.01 -15.31
CA THR A 63 3.75 6.67 -16.51
C THR A 63 2.55 5.77 -16.22
N GLY A 64 2.40 5.31 -14.98
CA GLY A 64 1.43 4.29 -14.60
C GLY A 64 -0.02 4.72 -14.70
N TYR A 65 -0.29 6.00 -14.95
CA TYR A 65 -1.64 6.56 -15.06
C TYR A 65 -1.91 7.15 -16.45
N ASP A 66 -1.02 6.89 -17.41
CA ASP A 66 -1.22 7.31 -18.79
C ASP A 66 -2.49 6.63 -19.35
N GLY A 67 -3.41 7.46 -19.87
CA GLY A 67 -4.71 7.00 -20.37
C GLY A 67 -5.81 6.85 -19.30
N ALA A 68 -5.53 7.11 -18.01
CA ALA A 68 -6.58 7.26 -17.02
C ALA A 68 -7.45 8.49 -17.30
N ALA A 69 -8.74 8.43 -16.96
CA ALA A 69 -9.61 9.59 -17.05
C ALA A 69 -9.06 10.74 -16.19
N GLY A 70 -9.18 11.99 -16.64
CA GLY A 70 -8.58 13.15 -15.97
C GLY A 70 -9.01 13.30 -14.52
N GLU A 71 -10.29 12.99 -14.24
CA GLU A 71 -10.91 13.07 -12.92
C GLU A 71 -10.80 11.76 -12.12
N ALA A 72 -10.18 10.70 -12.67
CA ALA A 72 -10.03 9.44 -11.96
C ALA A 72 -9.13 9.58 -10.74
N LEU A 73 -9.56 9.07 -9.60
CA LEU A 73 -8.74 8.95 -8.40
C LEU A 73 -7.53 8.06 -8.67
N ARG A 74 -6.33 8.60 -8.56
CA ARG A 74 -5.08 7.86 -8.76
C ARG A 74 -4.64 7.24 -7.45
N VAL A 75 -4.58 5.91 -7.44
CA VAL A 75 -4.22 5.08 -6.28
C VAL A 75 -2.93 4.34 -6.57
N LEU A 76 -1.95 4.46 -5.68
CA LEU A 76 -0.71 3.69 -5.72
C LEU A 76 -0.74 2.57 -4.68
N VAL A 77 -0.47 1.34 -5.10
CA VAL A 77 -0.38 0.18 -4.20
C VAL A 77 1.06 -0.29 -4.12
N VAL A 78 1.61 -0.28 -2.91
CA VAL A 78 2.97 -0.75 -2.60
C VAL A 78 2.95 -1.63 -1.34
N HIS A 79 3.95 -2.47 -1.14
CA HIS A 79 4.03 -3.27 0.10
C HIS A 79 4.71 -2.51 1.24
N HIS A 80 5.80 -1.81 0.97
CA HIS A 80 6.58 -1.08 1.97
C HIS A 80 6.21 0.40 1.99
N HIS A 81 6.34 1.03 3.15
CA HIS A 81 6.01 2.43 3.35
C HIS A 81 6.91 3.36 2.53
N LEU A 82 6.32 4.41 1.96
CA LEU A 82 7.00 5.47 1.22
C LEU A 82 7.13 6.76 2.04
N ALA A 83 6.37 6.89 3.11
CA ALA A 83 6.41 8.05 3.99
C ALA A 83 6.38 7.60 5.45
N GLU A 84 6.99 8.39 6.31
CA GLU A 84 6.92 8.18 7.76
C GLU A 84 5.55 8.65 8.28
N LEU A 85 4.87 7.75 8.96
CA LEU A 85 3.64 8.06 9.68
C LEU A 85 3.98 8.22 11.17
N ILE A 86 3.54 9.31 11.79
CA ILE A 86 3.86 9.62 13.20
C ILE A 86 3.54 8.44 14.12
N ALA A 87 2.39 7.78 13.88
CA ALA A 87 1.97 6.60 14.66
C ALA A 87 2.85 5.36 14.43
N LEU A 88 3.67 5.36 13.39
CA LEU A 88 4.55 4.26 12.97
C LEU A 88 6.03 4.68 12.98
N ALA A 89 6.37 5.76 13.68
CA ALA A 89 7.72 6.31 13.75
C ALA A 89 8.74 5.25 14.20
N GLY A 90 9.93 5.29 13.61
CA GLY A 90 11.02 4.35 13.89
C GLY A 90 10.97 3.04 13.09
N HIS A 91 10.05 2.89 12.13
CA HIS A 91 10.04 1.77 11.20
C HIS A 91 10.75 2.12 9.88
N ASP A 92 11.42 1.12 9.30
CA ASP A 92 12.19 1.31 8.07
C ASP A 92 11.26 1.61 6.87
N LEU A 93 11.55 2.72 6.21
CA LEU A 93 10.99 3.03 4.89
C LEU A 93 11.66 2.19 3.80
N ALA A 94 11.02 2.08 2.65
CA ALA A 94 11.66 1.55 1.45
C ALA A 94 12.88 2.43 1.08
N ARG A 95 13.96 1.83 0.60
CA ARG A 95 15.05 2.61 0.00
C ARG A 95 14.53 3.34 -1.23
N GLY A 96 14.74 4.66 -1.30
CA GLY A 96 14.18 5.50 -2.36
C GLY A 96 12.74 5.94 -2.11
N ALA A 97 12.21 5.76 -0.89
CA ALA A 97 10.85 6.10 -0.50
C ALA A 97 10.52 7.58 -0.73
N GLU A 98 11.39 8.50 -0.31
CA GLU A 98 11.20 9.95 -0.47
C GLU A 98 10.97 10.32 -1.94
N LYS A 99 11.90 9.89 -2.82
CA LYS A 99 11.80 10.14 -4.26
C LYS A 99 10.55 9.49 -4.87
N ALA A 100 10.14 8.30 -4.38
CA ALA A 100 8.93 7.64 -4.83
C ALA A 100 7.66 8.39 -4.38
N PHE A 101 7.65 8.91 -3.17
CA PHE A 101 6.55 9.71 -2.66
C PHE A 101 6.39 11.03 -3.46
N GLU A 102 7.50 11.74 -3.69
CA GLU A 102 7.52 12.94 -4.55
C GLU A 102 7.05 12.61 -5.98
N THR A 103 7.52 11.49 -6.55
CA THR A 103 7.08 11.06 -7.89
C THR A 103 5.59 10.76 -7.91
N ALA A 104 5.06 10.13 -6.85
CA ALA A 104 3.63 9.87 -6.71
C ALA A 104 2.81 11.17 -6.61
N GLN A 105 3.29 12.17 -5.86
CA GLN A 105 2.67 13.50 -5.82
C GLN A 105 2.63 14.16 -7.19
N GLN A 106 3.76 14.16 -7.90
CA GLN A 106 3.86 14.72 -9.26
C GLN A 106 2.96 13.98 -10.26
N ALA A 107 2.76 12.67 -10.08
CA ALA A 107 1.83 11.87 -10.87
C ALA A 107 0.36 12.06 -10.45
N GLY A 108 0.06 12.94 -9.49
CA GLY A 108 -1.29 13.23 -9.03
C GLY A 108 -1.93 12.10 -8.21
N VAL A 109 -1.13 11.22 -7.60
CA VAL A 109 -1.63 10.19 -6.67
C VAL A 109 -2.25 10.85 -5.45
N LYS A 110 -3.45 10.43 -5.08
CA LYS A 110 -4.18 10.92 -3.91
C LYS A 110 -4.26 9.90 -2.77
N LEU A 111 -4.10 8.61 -3.09
CA LEU A 111 -4.16 7.53 -2.13
C LEU A 111 -3.01 6.56 -2.33
N ILE A 112 -2.26 6.26 -1.27
CA ILE A 112 -1.26 5.20 -1.23
C ILE A 112 -1.77 4.10 -0.31
N LEU A 113 -1.87 2.87 -0.84
CA LEU A 113 -2.20 1.68 -0.06
C LEU A 113 -0.91 0.91 0.23
N CYS A 114 -0.65 0.63 1.49
CA CYS A 114 0.53 -0.13 1.89
C CYS A 114 0.24 -1.11 3.04
N GLY A 115 1.22 -1.97 3.36
CA GLY A 115 1.11 -2.99 4.39
C GLY A 115 2.40 -3.13 5.19
N HIS A 116 3.00 -4.32 5.19
CA HIS A 116 4.31 -4.67 5.77
C HIS A 116 4.38 -4.65 7.30
N LEU A 117 3.97 -3.59 7.96
CA LEU A 117 4.10 -3.44 9.42
C LEU A 117 3.06 -4.23 10.20
N HIS A 118 1.99 -4.67 9.54
CA HIS A 118 0.88 -5.37 10.16
C HIS A 118 0.16 -4.53 11.24
N ILE A 119 0.09 -3.24 11.02
CA ILE A 119 -0.60 -2.25 11.85
C ILE A 119 -1.54 -1.47 10.95
N ALA A 120 -2.81 -1.32 11.35
CA ALA A 120 -3.76 -0.49 10.65
C ALA A 120 -3.56 0.98 11.04
N HIS A 121 -3.43 1.84 10.04
CA HIS A 121 -3.32 3.28 10.24
C HIS A 121 -3.66 4.04 8.95
N ILE A 122 -4.43 5.11 9.08
CA ILE A 122 -4.83 5.97 7.96
C ILE A 122 -4.55 7.42 8.35
N ALA A 123 -3.76 8.12 7.54
CA ALA A 123 -3.46 9.52 7.75
C ALA A 123 -3.10 10.22 6.44
N PRO A 124 -3.42 11.52 6.29
CA PRO A 124 -2.84 12.36 5.24
C PRO A 124 -1.36 12.63 5.54
N VAL A 125 -0.53 12.58 4.51
CA VAL A 125 0.89 12.92 4.54
C VAL A 125 1.16 14.01 3.51
N GLY A 126 1.65 15.15 3.96
CA GLY A 126 1.95 16.32 3.11
C GLY A 126 2.50 17.46 3.93
N LEU A 127 3.07 18.48 3.25
CA LEU A 127 3.63 19.66 3.90
C LEU A 127 2.57 20.70 4.28
N HIS A 128 1.42 20.69 3.61
CA HIS A 128 0.32 21.61 3.87
C HIS A 128 -1.03 20.88 3.92
N PRO A 129 -2.03 21.39 4.69
CA PRO A 129 -3.39 20.90 4.64
C PRO A 129 -3.95 20.97 3.20
N GLY A 130 -4.46 19.84 2.70
CA GLY A 130 -5.02 19.73 1.35
C GLY A 130 -4.04 19.26 0.25
N ASP A 131 -2.72 19.37 0.45
CA ASP A 131 -1.72 18.93 -0.54
C ASP A 131 -1.25 17.49 -0.31
N GLY A 132 -1.76 16.83 0.73
CA GLY A 132 -1.28 15.54 1.17
C GLY A 132 -1.83 14.36 0.36
N ILE A 133 -0.99 13.33 0.26
CA ILE A 133 -1.43 12.00 -0.15
C ILE A 133 -2.00 11.29 1.09
N ILE A 134 -3.17 10.68 0.97
CA ILE A 134 -3.70 9.81 2.01
C ILE A 134 -2.92 8.51 1.97
N VAL A 135 -2.32 8.14 3.10
CA VAL A 135 -1.64 6.84 3.24
C VAL A 135 -2.50 5.94 4.11
N ALA A 136 -2.99 4.85 3.53
CA ALA A 136 -3.79 3.86 4.23
C ALA A 136 -3.01 2.54 4.33
N THR A 137 -2.63 2.21 5.56
CA THR A 137 -1.97 0.97 5.91
C THR A 137 -2.99 -0.04 6.40
N ALA A 138 -2.96 -1.24 5.85
CA ALA A 138 -3.76 -2.35 6.34
C ALA A 138 -2.98 -3.20 7.34
N GLY A 139 -3.67 -3.69 8.36
CA GLY A 139 -3.19 -4.74 9.24
C GLY A 139 -3.11 -6.10 8.53
N THR A 140 -3.27 -7.18 9.26
CA THR A 140 -3.36 -8.53 8.67
C THR A 140 -4.81 -8.96 8.55
N CYS A 141 -5.22 -9.48 7.40
CA CYS A 141 -6.58 -9.96 7.19
C CYS A 141 -6.79 -11.40 7.64
N THR A 142 -5.76 -12.25 7.55
CA THR A 142 -5.89 -13.71 7.75
C THR A 142 -4.77 -14.32 8.60
N SER A 143 -4.04 -13.52 9.35
CA SER A 143 -2.87 -13.98 10.10
C SER A 143 -2.85 -13.37 11.51
N ASN A 144 -2.22 -14.07 12.44
CA ASN A 144 -2.02 -13.61 13.82
C ASN A 144 -0.74 -12.76 13.99
N ARG A 145 -0.18 -12.22 12.90
CA ARG A 145 1.09 -11.47 12.90
C ARG A 145 0.92 -9.98 13.19
N GLY A 146 -0.27 -9.52 13.54
CA GLY A 146 -0.50 -8.14 13.96
C GLY A 146 0.48 -7.69 15.05
N ARG A 147 0.78 -6.40 15.12
CA ARG A 147 1.72 -5.81 16.07
C ARG A 147 1.04 -4.76 16.93
N GLY A 148 1.61 -4.48 18.09
CA GLY A 148 1.09 -3.46 19.01
C GLY A 148 -0.36 -3.72 19.39
N LYS A 149 -1.22 -2.71 19.21
CA LYS A 149 -2.66 -2.79 19.45
C LYS A 149 -3.38 -3.80 18.55
N ASP A 150 -2.81 -4.09 17.38
CA ASP A 150 -3.40 -4.97 16.35
C ASP A 150 -2.92 -6.42 16.48
N LYS A 151 -2.28 -6.76 17.61
CA LYS A 151 -1.81 -8.14 17.88
C LYS A 151 -2.99 -9.11 17.92
N ALA A 152 -2.89 -10.15 17.06
CA ALA A 152 -3.92 -11.19 16.90
C ALA A 152 -5.29 -10.67 16.40
N VAL A 153 -5.33 -9.46 15.85
CA VAL A 153 -6.53 -8.87 15.27
C VAL A 153 -6.41 -8.87 13.74
N ASN A 154 -7.47 -9.29 13.06
CA ASN A 154 -7.54 -9.25 11.60
C ASN A 154 -8.28 -7.99 11.14
N HIS A 155 -7.68 -7.28 10.19
CA HIS A 155 -8.19 -6.01 9.66
C HIS A 155 -8.22 -6.02 8.14
N PHE A 156 -9.14 -5.26 7.56
CA PHE A 156 -9.03 -4.74 6.20
C PHE A 156 -9.68 -3.36 6.10
N ASN A 157 -9.30 -2.62 5.07
CA ASN A 157 -9.90 -1.33 4.74
C ASN A 157 -10.91 -1.52 3.60
N LEU A 158 -12.14 -1.04 3.79
CA LEU A 158 -13.14 -0.92 2.73
C LEU A 158 -13.10 0.53 2.23
N ILE A 159 -12.82 0.70 0.94
CA ILE A 159 -12.63 2.01 0.33
C ILE A 159 -13.73 2.27 -0.67
N SER A 160 -14.50 3.32 -0.44
CA SER A 160 -15.55 3.80 -1.33
C SER A 160 -15.13 5.13 -1.95
N VAL A 161 -15.17 5.20 -3.28
CA VAL A 161 -14.83 6.41 -4.04
C VAL A 161 -16.13 7.01 -4.55
N GLU A 162 -16.47 8.17 -4.03
CA GLU A 162 -17.64 8.95 -4.43
C GLU A 162 -17.22 10.12 -5.34
N ALA A 163 -18.18 10.87 -5.85
CA ALA A 163 -17.89 11.97 -6.79
C ALA A 163 -16.95 13.04 -6.20
N THR A 164 -17.13 13.37 -4.92
CA THR A 164 -16.39 14.42 -4.21
C THR A 164 -15.54 13.91 -3.07
N ASP A 165 -15.78 12.67 -2.63
CA ASP A 165 -15.25 12.15 -1.38
C ASP A 165 -14.61 10.78 -1.53
N LEU A 166 -13.60 10.55 -0.72
CA LEU A 166 -12.99 9.26 -0.47
C LEU A 166 -13.38 8.82 0.95
N HIS A 167 -14.10 7.73 1.07
CA HIS A 167 -14.51 7.15 2.35
C HIS A 167 -13.75 5.85 2.59
N ILE A 168 -13.09 5.73 3.73
CA ILE A 168 -12.33 4.54 4.13
C ILE A 168 -12.85 4.04 5.48
N GLU A 169 -13.38 2.82 5.51
CA GLU A 169 -13.78 2.12 6.72
C GLU A 169 -12.69 1.15 7.14
N GLU A 170 -12.19 1.27 8.38
CA GLU A 170 -11.37 0.23 9.00
C GLU A 170 -12.28 -0.85 9.57
N ARG A 171 -12.14 -2.08 9.08
CA ARG A 171 -12.95 -3.21 9.51
C ARG A 171 -12.12 -4.25 10.24
N VAL A 172 -12.61 -4.70 11.39
CA VAL A 172 -11.98 -5.68 12.27
C VAL A 172 -12.81 -6.94 12.35
N TYR A 173 -12.15 -8.10 12.30
CA TYR A 173 -12.81 -9.39 12.51
C TYR A 173 -13.13 -9.59 13.98
N LEU A 174 -14.40 -9.84 14.28
CA LEU A 174 -14.91 -10.21 15.60
C LEU A 174 -15.15 -11.72 15.64
N PRO A 175 -14.29 -12.50 16.32
CA PRO A 175 -14.39 -13.96 16.33
C PRO A 175 -15.73 -14.48 16.88
N GLU A 176 -16.27 -13.82 17.89
CA GLU A 176 -17.53 -14.19 18.54
C GLU A 176 -18.73 -14.05 17.60
N GLU A 177 -18.66 -13.10 16.67
CA GLU A 177 -19.70 -12.83 15.68
C GLU A 177 -19.41 -13.44 14.32
N SER A 178 -18.20 -14.01 14.13
CA SER A 178 -17.72 -14.59 12.87
C SER A 178 -17.83 -13.66 11.66
N ARG A 179 -17.67 -12.34 11.87
CA ARG A 179 -17.78 -11.31 10.83
C ARG A 179 -16.83 -10.14 11.06
N PHE A 180 -16.65 -9.32 10.00
CA PHE A 180 -15.94 -8.07 10.08
C PHE A 180 -16.90 -6.92 10.36
N GLU A 181 -16.57 -6.06 11.33
CA GLU A 181 -17.33 -4.88 11.69
C GLU A 181 -16.51 -3.61 11.51
N PRO A 182 -17.14 -2.48 11.14
CA PRO A 182 -16.46 -1.19 11.08
C PRO A 182 -16.11 -0.73 12.50
N VAL A 183 -14.87 -0.28 12.69
CA VAL A 183 -14.37 0.24 13.98
C VAL A 183 -13.92 1.69 13.89
N ALA A 184 -13.65 2.19 12.68
CA ALA A 184 -13.34 3.58 12.40
C ALA A 184 -13.73 3.94 10.97
N GLU A 185 -14.07 5.21 10.76
CA GLU A 185 -14.40 5.77 9.46
C GLU A 185 -13.60 7.05 9.23
N HIS A 186 -13.09 7.20 8.03
CA HIS A 186 -12.33 8.37 7.60
C HIS A 186 -12.94 8.91 6.30
N ARG A 187 -13.11 10.23 6.23
CA ARG A 187 -13.58 10.91 5.02
C ARG A 187 -12.60 11.97 4.61
N PHE A 188 -12.28 12.01 3.33
CA PHE A 188 -11.36 12.95 2.73
C PHE A 188 -11.98 13.52 1.46
N GLU A 189 -11.73 14.79 1.19
CA GLU A 189 -12.04 15.39 -0.12
C GLU A 189 -11.15 14.77 -1.21
N ARG A 190 -11.72 14.57 -2.39
CA ARG A 190 -11.07 13.93 -3.54
C ARG A 190 -10.26 14.90 -4.39
#